data_c560250f784ed4f6d896bb412c9d9af7
#
_entry.id   c560250f784ed4f6d896bb412c9d9af7
#
_cell.length_a   1.000
_cell.length_b   1.000
_cell.length_c   1.000
_cell.angle_alpha   90.00
_cell.angle_beta   90.00
_cell.angle_gamma   90.00
#
_symmetry.space_group_name_H-M   'P 1'
#
loop_
_entity.id
_entity.type
_entity.pdbx_description
1 polymer ?
#
loop_
_entity_poly.entity_id
_entity_poly.type
_entity_poly.pdbx_seq_one_letter_code
_entity_poly.pdbx_strand_id
1 'polypeptide(L)'
;QYTNDRGTYTDTPKTASSARSTKISPSLVELLRSYKVAQATARLERGDLWASDWTEHPRLFTGLDGSPMQPNMPGKRLHKILERAGLPQVTLHSLRHTNASLLITSGVDVRTVAARLGHSQTSTTLNIYAETIKNAEAAAAQALDDILLKKA
;
A
#
# COMPACT_ATOMS: atom_id res chain seq x y z
N GLN A 1 3.73 8.54 -11.59
CA GLN A 1 2.76 9.27 -12.45
C GLN A 1 2.03 10.33 -11.63
N TYR A 2 1.72 11.42 -12.27
CA TYR A 2 0.93 12.52 -11.72
C TYR A 2 -0.18 12.86 -12.71
N THR A 3 -1.29 13.39 -12.22
CA THR A 3 -2.41 13.86 -13.03
C THR A 3 -2.60 15.36 -12.76
N ASN A 4 -2.76 16.13 -13.80
CA ASN A 4 -3.13 17.56 -13.75
C ASN A 4 -4.18 17.85 -14.83
N ASP A 5 -4.54 19.12 -15.00
CA ASP A 5 -5.52 19.58 -15.99
C ASP A 5 -5.12 19.25 -17.45
N ARG A 6 -3.84 18.93 -17.71
CA ARG A 6 -3.31 18.52 -19.01
C ARG A 6 -3.22 17.00 -19.20
N GLY A 7 -3.64 16.21 -18.21
CA GLY A 7 -3.64 14.76 -18.24
C GLY A 7 -2.62 14.11 -17.31
N THR A 8 -2.29 12.83 -17.58
CA THR A 8 -1.34 12.03 -16.79
C THR A 8 0.05 12.14 -17.40
N TYR A 9 1.05 12.41 -16.58
CA TYR A 9 2.46 12.49 -16.97
C TYR A 9 3.36 11.76 -15.99
N THR A 10 4.56 11.42 -16.42
CA THR A 10 5.60 10.80 -15.58
C THR A 10 6.65 11.85 -15.21
N ASP A 11 6.99 11.89 -13.96
CA ASP A 11 8.00 12.82 -13.43
C ASP A 11 8.83 12.11 -12.35
N THR A 12 9.95 12.71 -12.00
CA THR A 12 10.83 12.26 -10.92
C THR A 12 10.17 12.49 -9.54
N PRO A 13 10.51 11.70 -8.50
CA PRO A 13 10.03 11.95 -7.15
C PRO A 13 10.40 13.35 -6.66
N LYS A 14 9.46 14.07 -6.05
CA LYS A 14 9.66 15.44 -5.58
C LYS A 14 10.72 15.59 -4.48
N THR A 15 11.04 14.53 -3.75
CA THR A 15 11.99 14.56 -2.63
C THR A 15 12.95 13.37 -2.69
N ALA A 16 14.18 13.55 -2.23
CA ALA A 16 15.17 12.47 -2.13
C ALA A 16 14.69 11.29 -1.27
N SER A 17 13.89 11.56 -0.24
CA SER A 17 13.30 10.52 0.62
C SER A 17 12.25 9.64 -0.09
N SER A 18 11.77 10.07 -1.25
CA SER A 18 10.85 9.28 -2.08
C SER A 18 11.60 8.21 -2.90
N ALA A 19 12.89 8.40 -3.17
CA ALA A 19 13.76 7.40 -3.81
C ALA A 19 14.33 6.47 -2.73
N ARG A 20 13.69 5.33 -2.51
CA ARG A 20 14.10 4.36 -1.50
C ARG A 20 13.98 2.93 -1.97
N SER A 21 14.79 2.06 -1.40
CA SER A 21 14.67 0.61 -1.54
C SER A 21 13.96 0.02 -0.32
N THR A 22 13.04 -0.90 -0.55
CA THR A 22 12.31 -1.59 0.52
C THR A 22 12.47 -3.09 0.34
N LYS A 23 12.91 -3.79 1.38
CA LYS A 23 12.94 -5.25 1.38
C LYS A 23 11.50 -5.79 1.41
N ILE A 24 11.22 -6.76 0.57
CA ILE A 24 9.92 -7.44 0.48
C ILE A 24 10.05 -8.90 0.94
N SER A 25 8.96 -9.47 1.43
CA SER A 25 8.93 -10.87 1.90
C SER A 25 9.08 -11.86 0.75
N PRO A 26 9.59 -13.09 1.01
CA PRO A 26 9.66 -14.14 0.00
C PRO A 26 8.30 -14.43 -0.66
N SER A 27 7.22 -14.47 0.12
CA SER A 27 5.86 -14.68 -0.40
C SER A 27 5.42 -13.58 -1.37
N LEU A 28 5.77 -12.33 -1.10
CA LEU A 28 5.49 -11.23 -2.02
C LEU A 28 6.35 -11.32 -3.30
N VAL A 29 7.59 -11.82 -3.18
CA VAL A 29 8.45 -12.08 -4.36
C VAL A 29 7.80 -13.13 -5.27
N GLU A 30 7.28 -14.22 -4.71
CA GLU A 30 6.60 -15.26 -5.47
C GLU A 30 5.33 -14.75 -6.16
N LEU A 31 4.53 -13.96 -5.43
CA LEU A 31 3.35 -13.31 -6.01
C LEU A 31 3.72 -12.40 -7.20
N LEU A 32 4.78 -11.60 -7.06
CA LEU A 32 5.26 -10.72 -8.14
C LEU A 32 5.83 -11.50 -9.32
N ARG A 33 6.46 -12.66 -9.08
CA ARG A 33 6.91 -13.56 -10.15
C ARG A 33 5.72 -14.14 -10.93
N SER A 34 4.70 -14.62 -10.24
CA SER A 34 3.46 -15.11 -10.88
C SER A 34 2.77 -14.00 -11.69
N TYR A 35 2.72 -12.80 -11.14
CA TYR A 35 2.18 -11.64 -11.85
C TYR A 35 2.99 -11.30 -13.11
N LYS A 36 4.34 -11.36 -13.03
CA LYS A 36 5.21 -11.15 -14.20
C LYS A 36 4.95 -12.16 -15.31
N VAL A 37 4.73 -13.44 -14.97
CA VAL A 37 4.38 -14.47 -15.95
C VAL A 37 3.03 -14.16 -16.60
N ALA A 38 2.00 -13.85 -15.82
CA ALA A 38 0.69 -13.47 -16.34
C ALA A 38 0.75 -12.23 -17.25
N GLN A 39 1.56 -11.24 -16.89
CA GLN A 39 1.77 -10.04 -17.71
C GLN A 39 2.47 -10.38 -19.04
N ALA A 40 3.47 -11.28 -19.01
CA ALA A 40 4.16 -11.71 -20.22
C ALA A 40 3.22 -12.49 -21.15
N THR A 41 2.36 -13.37 -20.62
CA THR A 41 1.34 -14.08 -21.39
C THR A 41 0.36 -13.09 -22.03
N ALA A 42 -0.19 -12.16 -21.27
CA ALA A 42 -1.09 -11.14 -21.78
C ALA A 42 -0.45 -10.27 -22.90
N ARG A 43 0.86 -9.99 -22.77
CA ARG A 43 1.62 -9.28 -23.80
C ARG A 43 1.71 -10.10 -25.10
N LEU A 44 2.02 -11.39 -25.00
CA LEU A 44 2.09 -12.29 -26.16
C LEU A 44 0.72 -12.42 -26.86
N GLU A 45 -0.35 -12.58 -26.09
CA GLU A 45 -1.70 -12.67 -26.62
C GLU A 45 -2.15 -11.41 -27.36
N ARG A 46 -1.70 -10.25 -26.91
CA ARG A 46 -2.06 -8.96 -27.51
C ARG A 46 -1.18 -8.55 -28.70
N GLY A 47 0.04 -9.06 -28.77
CA GLY A 47 0.98 -8.75 -29.85
C GLY A 47 1.16 -7.24 -30.05
N ASP A 48 0.91 -6.76 -31.25
CA ASP A 48 1.08 -5.35 -31.63
C ASP A 48 0.10 -4.38 -30.92
N LEU A 49 -0.95 -4.91 -30.30
CA LEU A 49 -1.87 -4.10 -29.49
C LEU A 49 -1.31 -3.77 -28.09
N TRP A 50 -0.16 -4.33 -27.72
CA TRP A 50 0.52 -3.95 -26.48
C TRP A 50 1.24 -2.63 -26.66
N ALA A 51 1.28 -1.80 -25.60
CA ALA A 51 1.89 -0.47 -25.64
C ALA A 51 3.31 -0.51 -26.22
N SER A 52 3.57 0.25 -27.26
CA SER A 52 4.82 0.26 -28.02
C SER A 52 6.04 0.73 -27.21
N ASP A 53 5.82 1.60 -26.22
CA ASP A 53 6.86 2.13 -25.33
C ASP A 53 7.28 1.17 -24.19
N TRP A 54 6.72 -0.06 -24.17
CA TRP A 54 7.01 -1.04 -23.14
C TRP A 54 8.49 -1.40 -23.01
N THR A 55 9.19 -1.51 -24.12
CA THR A 55 10.60 -1.91 -24.15
C THR A 55 11.49 -0.83 -23.55
N GLU A 56 11.16 0.43 -23.78
CA GLU A 56 11.90 1.59 -23.23
C GLU A 56 11.51 1.90 -21.79
N HIS A 57 10.25 1.67 -21.45
CA HIS A 57 9.67 1.97 -20.14
C HIS A 57 8.94 0.78 -19.51
N PRO A 58 9.67 -0.29 -19.12
CA PRO A 58 9.06 -1.47 -18.51
C PRO A 58 8.37 -1.09 -17.19
N ARG A 59 7.11 -1.50 -17.04
CA ARG A 59 6.28 -1.16 -15.87
C ARG A 59 5.88 -2.42 -15.12
N LEU A 60 5.92 -2.36 -13.80
CA LEU A 60 5.44 -3.47 -12.98
C LEU A 60 3.92 -3.61 -13.09
N PHE A 61 3.19 -2.51 -12.94
CA PHE A 61 1.73 -2.50 -13.05
C PHE A 61 1.29 -1.68 -14.27
N THR A 62 0.42 -2.27 -15.09
CA THR A 62 -0.04 -1.69 -16.35
C THR A 62 -1.57 -1.68 -16.46
N GLY A 63 -2.07 -0.96 -17.42
CA GLY A 63 -3.37 -1.21 -18.02
C GLY A 63 -3.41 -2.60 -18.67
N LEU A 64 -4.57 -2.98 -19.21
CA LEU A 64 -4.75 -4.27 -19.88
C LEU A 64 -3.99 -4.37 -21.20
N ASP A 65 -3.63 -3.25 -21.78
CA ASP A 65 -2.90 -3.08 -23.03
C ASP A 65 -1.42 -2.75 -22.85
N GLY A 66 -0.89 -2.88 -21.64
CA GLY A 66 0.49 -2.53 -21.32
C GLY A 66 0.73 -1.04 -21.10
N SER A 67 -0.25 -0.18 -21.32
CA SER A 67 -0.17 1.27 -21.08
C SER A 67 0.05 1.60 -19.58
N PRO A 68 0.53 2.80 -19.26
CA PRO A 68 0.65 3.24 -17.87
C PRO A 68 -0.68 3.12 -17.12
N MET A 69 -0.67 2.47 -15.95
CA MET A 69 -1.86 2.40 -15.11
C MET A 69 -2.26 3.80 -14.62
N GLN A 70 -3.52 4.16 -14.76
CA GLN A 70 -4.05 5.42 -14.27
C GLN A 70 -3.88 5.52 -12.74
N PRO A 71 -3.43 6.66 -12.18
CA PRO A 71 -3.12 6.81 -10.74
C PRO A 71 -4.28 6.49 -9.80
N ASN A 72 -5.52 6.71 -10.24
CA ASN A 72 -6.73 6.42 -9.46
C ASN A 72 -7.22 4.97 -9.57
N MET A 73 -6.66 4.17 -10.48
CA MET A 73 -7.10 2.79 -10.74
C MET A 73 -6.95 1.87 -9.53
N PRO A 74 -5.82 1.87 -8.78
CA PRO A 74 -5.67 1.02 -7.61
C PRO A 74 -6.75 1.29 -6.55
N GLY A 75 -7.07 2.56 -6.29
CA GLY A 75 -8.13 2.94 -5.35
C GLY A 75 -9.51 2.46 -5.80
N LYS A 76 -9.84 2.66 -7.09
CA LYS A 76 -11.11 2.18 -7.66
C LYS A 76 -11.22 0.65 -7.59
N ARG A 77 -10.14 -0.08 -7.83
CA ARG A 77 -10.11 -1.55 -7.72
C ARG A 77 -10.29 -2.01 -6.27
N LEU A 78 -9.60 -1.36 -5.33
CA LEU A 78 -9.77 -1.65 -3.90
C LEU A 78 -11.24 -1.47 -3.48
N HIS A 79 -11.86 -0.35 -3.82
CA HIS A 79 -13.26 -0.08 -3.53
C HIS A 79 -14.18 -1.21 -4.02
N LYS A 80 -14.04 -1.62 -5.29
CA LYS A 80 -14.84 -2.73 -5.87
C LYS A 80 -14.61 -4.07 -5.16
N ILE A 81 -13.39 -4.36 -4.73
CA ILE A 81 -13.06 -5.60 -3.99
C ILE A 81 -13.77 -5.58 -2.63
N LEU A 82 -13.67 -4.49 -1.89
CA LEU A 82 -14.29 -4.33 -0.59
C LEU A 82 -15.82 -4.40 -0.68
N GLU A 83 -16.41 -3.73 -1.66
CA GLU A 83 -17.84 -3.77 -1.93
C GLU A 83 -18.33 -5.21 -2.20
N ARG A 84 -17.66 -5.95 -3.08
CA ARG A 84 -18.00 -7.35 -3.40
C ARG A 84 -17.83 -8.29 -2.20
N ALA A 85 -16.89 -7.99 -1.31
CA ALA A 85 -16.63 -8.77 -0.11
C ALA A 85 -17.53 -8.39 1.07
N GLY A 86 -18.38 -7.38 0.94
CA GLY A 86 -19.21 -6.85 2.04
C GLY A 86 -18.38 -6.24 3.16
N LEU A 87 -17.15 -5.76 2.86
CA LEU A 87 -16.23 -5.20 3.83
C LEU A 87 -16.37 -3.67 3.91
N PRO A 88 -16.03 -3.07 5.06
CA PRO A 88 -16.00 -1.62 5.21
C PRO A 88 -15.09 -0.96 4.17
N GLN A 89 -15.50 0.18 3.64
CA GLN A 89 -14.73 0.93 2.66
C GLN A 89 -13.53 1.60 3.33
N VAL A 90 -12.34 1.29 2.81
CA VAL A 90 -11.09 1.92 3.25
C VAL A 90 -10.31 2.44 2.03
N THR A 91 -9.40 3.38 2.27
CA THR A 91 -8.52 3.94 1.24
C THR A 91 -7.18 3.23 1.20
N LEU A 92 -6.43 3.38 0.10
CA LEU A 92 -5.02 2.93 0.05
C LEU A 92 -4.17 3.60 1.15
N HIS A 93 -4.52 4.84 1.51
CA HIS A 93 -3.85 5.55 2.58
C HIS A 93 -4.14 4.92 3.96
N SER A 94 -5.38 4.52 4.20
CA SER A 94 -5.75 3.77 5.42
C SER A 94 -5.00 2.44 5.54
N LEU A 95 -4.82 1.70 4.42
CA LEU A 95 -4.01 0.48 4.42
C LEU A 95 -2.54 0.75 4.78
N ARG A 96 -2.01 1.90 4.37
CA ARG A 96 -0.67 2.34 4.79
C ARG A 96 -0.60 2.60 6.29
N HIS A 97 -1.61 3.24 6.89
CA HIS A 97 -1.72 3.42 8.33
C HIS A 97 -1.84 2.09 9.07
N THR A 98 -2.68 1.17 8.57
CA THR A 98 -2.80 -0.18 9.13
C THR A 98 -1.46 -0.92 9.10
N ASN A 99 -0.71 -0.83 7.99
CA ASN A 99 0.63 -1.44 7.90
C ASN A 99 1.59 -0.84 8.95
N ALA A 100 1.57 0.49 9.16
CA ALA A 100 2.36 1.13 10.20
C ALA A 100 1.99 0.60 11.59
N SER A 101 0.70 0.59 11.93
CA SER A 101 0.20 0.11 13.23
C SER A 101 0.58 -1.34 13.48
N LEU A 102 0.40 -2.23 12.51
CA LEU A 102 0.76 -3.65 12.62
C LEU A 102 2.25 -3.85 12.86
N LEU A 103 3.12 -3.11 12.17
CA LEU A 103 4.56 -3.21 12.37
C LEU A 103 4.98 -2.71 13.76
N ILE A 104 4.40 -1.60 14.22
CA ILE A 104 4.69 -1.03 15.54
C ILE A 104 4.21 -1.97 16.64
N THR A 105 3.00 -2.50 16.56
CA THR A 105 2.47 -3.45 17.55
C THR A 105 3.21 -4.79 17.56
N SER A 106 3.85 -5.16 16.46
CA SER A 106 4.75 -6.32 16.41
C SER A 106 6.17 -6.04 16.92
N GLY A 107 6.41 -4.84 17.48
CA GLY A 107 7.69 -4.47 18.10
C GLY A 107 8.72 -3.88 17.15
N VAL A 108 8.36 -3.57 15.89
CA VAL A 108 9.28 -2.90 14.98
C VAL A 108 9.45 -1.44 15.39
N ASP A 109 10.69 -0.99 15.49
CA ASP A 109 11.04 0.38 15.85
C ASP A 109 10.39 1.42 14.94
N VAL A 110 9.86 2.49 15.52
CA VAL A 110 9.11 3.55 14.83
C VAL A 110 9.90 4.24 13.72
N ARG A 111 11.23 4.43 13.92
CA ARG A 111 12.10 5.01 12.89
C ARG A 111 12.25 4.09 11.69
N THR A 112 12.36 2.78 11.94
CA THR A 112 12.40 1.75 10.89
C THR A 112 11.09 1.73 10.10
N VAL A 113 9.95 1.83 10.78
CA VAL A 113 8.64 1.92 10.12
C VAL A 113 8.52 3.21 9.29
N ALA A 114 8.94 4.35 9.83
CA ALA A 114 8.93 5.63 9.11
C ALA A 114 9.79 5.58 7.85
N ALA A 115 11.02 5.06 7.94
CA ALA A 115 11.92 4.89 6.81
C ALA A 115 11.34 3.95 5.75
N ARG A 116 10.78 2.80 6.16
CA ARG A 116 10.11 1.84 5.27
C ARG A 116 8.94 2.48 4.52
N LEU A 117 8.14 3.27 5.20
CA LEU A 117 7.00 3.96 4.60
C LEU A 117 7.40 5.22 3.81
N GLY A 118 8.61 5.72 3.98
CA GLY A 118 9.11 6.94 3.34
C GLY A 118 8.39 8.19 3.86
N HIS A 119 8.12 8.23 5.15
CA HIS A 119 7.66 9.46 5.78
C HIS A 119 8.84 10.43 5.88
N SER A 120 8.71 11.62 5.31
CA SER A 120 9.73 12.67 5.38
C SER A 120 9.94 13.18 6.80
N GLN A 121 8.90 13.05 7.64
CA GLN A 121 8.94 13.38 9.06
C GLN A 121 8.51 12.17 9.88
N THR A 122 9.33 11.80 10.86
CA THR A 122 9.04 10.70 11.79
C THR A 122 7.81 11.01 12.66
N SER A 123 7.47 12.29 12.85
CA SER A 123 6.27 12.74 13.57
C SER A 123 4.97 12.14 12.99
N THR A 124 4.88 11.94 11.68
CA THR A 124 3.71 11.27 11.07
C THR A 124 3.55 9.85 11.58
N THR A 125 4.64 9.10 11.71
CA THR A 125 4.61 7.73 12.25
C THR A 125 4.40 7.73 13.77
N LEU A 126 4.94 8.72 14.49
CA LEU A 126 4.71 8.88 15.94
C LEU A 126 3.24 9.18 16.25
N ASN A 127 2.54 9.96 15.44
CA ASN A 127 1.11 10.20 15.62
C ASN A 127 0.28 8.91 15.44
N ILE A 128 0.62 8.09 14.45
CA ILE A 128 -0.01 6.76 14.27
C ILE A 128 0.27 5.88 15.49
N TYR A 129 1.49 5.91 16.01
CA TYR A 129 1.88 5.18 17.22
C TYR A 129 1.11 5.63 18.45
N ALA A 130 0.99 6.93 18.68
CA ALA A 130 0.25 7.50 19.81
C ALA A 130 -1.25 7.09 19.76
N GLU A 131 -1.85 7.11 18.58
CA GLU A 131 -3.23 6.65 18.40
C GLU A 131 -3.37 5.14 18.68
N THR A 132 -2.41 4.34 18.21
CA THR A 132 -2.40 2.89 18.46
C THR A 132 -2.27 2.57 19.95
N ILE A 133 -1.43 3.31 20.70
CA ILE A 133 -1.29 3.16 22.15
C ILE A 133 -2.58 3.54 22.87
N LYS A 134 -3.20 4.67 22.55
CA LYS A 134 -4.47 5.10 23.15
C LYS A 134 -5.56 4.05 22.99
N ASN A 135 -5.66 3.47 21.81
CA ASN A 135 -6.64 2.42 21.54
C ASN A 135 -6.34 1.13 22.32
N ALA A 136 -5.06 0.77 22.47
CA ALA A 136 -4.64 -0.38 23.27
C ALA A 136 -4.88 -0.15 24.77
N GLU A 137 -4.66 1.05 25.28
CA GLU A 137 -4.89 1.44 26.66
C GLU A 137 -6.39 1.42 27.01
N ALA A 138 -7.24 1.93 26.12
CA ALA A 138 -8.69 1.86 26.27
C ALA A 138 -9.20 0.40 26.28
N ALA A 139 -8.68 -0.45 25.40
CA ALA A 139 -9.01 -1.86 25.37
C ALA A 139 -8.53 -2.61 26.63
N ALA A 140 -7.36 -2.27 27.16
CA ALA A 140 -6.84 -2.83 28.39
C ALA A 140 -7.69 -2.42 29.62
N ALA A 141 -8.12 -1.16 29.69
CA ALA A 141 -9.02 -0.68 30.74
C ALA A 141 -10.36 -1.41 30.69
N GLN A 142 -10.94 -1.58 29.52
CA GLN A 142 -12.20 -2.34 29.34
C GLN A 142 -12.05 -3.81 29.73
N ALA A 143 -10.94 -4.46 29.32
CA ALA A 143 -10.67 -5.84 29.70
C ALA A 143 -10.52 -6.01 31.22
N LEU A 144 -9.94 -5.03 31.90
CA LEU A 144 -9.82 -5.03 33.35
C LEU A 144 -11.19 -4.91 34.03
N ASP A 145 -12.03 -4.01 33.57
CA ASP A 145 -13.43 -3.86 34.02
C ASP A 145 -14.21 -5.15 33.84
N ASP A 146 -14.13 -5.78 32.67
CA ASP A 146 -14.79 -7.06 32.38
C ASP A 146 -14.35 -8.20 33.31
N ILE A 147 -13.07 -8.22 33.70
CA ILE A 147 -12.53 -9.20 34.65
C ILE A 147 -13.04 -8.93 36.07
N LEU A 148 -13.08 -7.68 36.49
CA LEU A 148 -13.47 -7.29 37.83
C LEU A 148 -14.98 -7.42 38.05
N LEU A 149 -15.79 -7.08 37.05
CA LEU A 149 -17.26 -7.13 37.12
C LEU A 149 -17.84 -8.53 36.93
N LYS A 150 -17.14 -9.45 36.24
CA LYS A 150 -17.52 -10.86 36.13
C LYS A 150 -17.29 -11.72 37.38
N LYS A 151 -16.68 -11.16 38.43
CA LYS A 151 -16.43 -11.83 39.71
C LYS A 151 -17.42 -11.46 40.83
N ALA A 152 -18.51 -10.79 40.52
CA ALA A 152 -19.58 -10.50 41.46
C ALA A 152 -20.79 -11.41 41.29
#